data_cd3b3e5b430a3d4f5f8a1c44d589cdab
#
_entry.id   cd3b3e5b430a3d4f5f8a1c44d589cdab
#
_cell.length_a   1.000
_cell.length_b   1.000
_cell.length_c   1.000
_cell.angle_alpha   90.00
_cell.angle_beta   90.00
_cell.angle_gamma   90.00
#
_symmetry.space_group_name_H-M   'P 1'
#
loop_
_entity.id
_entity.type
_entity.pdbx_description
1 polymer ?
#
loop_
_entity_poly.entity_id
_entity_poly.type
_entity_poly.pdbx_seq_one_letter_code
_entity_poly.pdbx_strand_id
1 'polypeptide(L)'
;IAGKHREGFTVTLTDLTPVTTGWVVAKAETQNCFGDEGLRKALEVALKTSKVIGGWWDGEKWYWDAVEIFDNEDEATNAGIANEQRAIFHIQTATTKWL
;
A
#
# COMPACT_ATOMS: atom_id res chain seq x y z
N ILE A 1 18.34 7.42 -1.48
CA ILE A 1 17.32 6.77 -1.38
C ILE A 1 16.37 7.39 -0.60
N ALA A 2 16.74 7.88 0.50
CA ALA A 2 15.72 8.41 1.29
C ALA A 2 14.79 9.23 0.47
N GLY A 3 15.31 10.14 -0.32
CA GLY A 3 14.46 10.90 -1.16
C GLY A 3 13.70 10.04 -2.15
N LYS A 4 14.38 9.06 -2.69
CA LYS A 4 13.77 8.18 -3.66
C LYS A 4 13.03 7.06 -3.03
N HIS A 5 13.53 6.60 -1.91
CA HIS A 5 12.98 5.42 -1.32
C HIS A 5 11.93 5.71 -0.30
N ARG A 6 11.62 6.96 -0.09
CA ARG A 6 10.51 7.22 0.76
C ARG A 6 9.19 7.01 0.04
N GLU A 7 9.22 6.75 -1.26
CA GLU A 7 8.03 6.25 -1.91
C GLU A 7 7.68 4.88 -1.36
N GLY A 8 8.70 4.23 -0.79
CA GLY A 8 8.44 2.95 -0.17
C GLY A 8 8.46 1.77 -1.13
N PHE A 9 7.72 0.76 -0.76
CA PHE A 9 7.73 -0.50 -1.50
C PHE A 9 6.40 -1.21 -1.34
N THR A 10 6.16 -2.19 -2.21
CA THR A 10 5.00 -3.08 -2.13
C THR A 10 5.48 -4.49 -2.41
N VAL A 11 5.21 -5.43 -1.52
CA VAL A 11 5.65 -6.81 -1.68
C VAL A 11 4.53 -7.78 -1.32
N THR A 12 4.56 -8.96 -1.92
CA THR A 12 3.67 -10.04 -1.54
C THR A 12 4.22 -10.71 -0.29
N LEU A 13 3.33 -11.19 0.58
CA LEU A 13 3.75 -11.89 1.79
C LEU A 13 4.00 -13.37 1.57
N THR A 14 3.51 -13.91 0.46
CA THR A 14 3.67 -15.33 0.15
C THR A 14 5.14 -15.68 -0.08
N ASP A 15 5.85 -14.88 -0.86
CA ASP A 15 7.24 -15.15 -1.21
C ASP A 15 8.12 -13.91 -1.16
N LEU A 16 7.61 -12.82 -0.59
CA LEU A 16 8.32 -11.53 -0.45
C LEU A 16 8.78 -10.98 -1.79
N THR A 17 7.99 -11.20 -2.83
CA THR A 17 8.31 -10.71 -4.16
C THR A 17 7.83 -9.28 -4.32
N PRO A 18 8.67 -8.36 -4.81
CA PRO A 18 8.24 -7.00 -5.07
C PRO A 18 7.14 -6.95 -6.11
N VAL A 19 6.11 -6.14 -5.86
CA VAL A 19 5.05 -5.89 -6.83
C VAL A 19 5.47 -4.70 -7.66
N THR A 20 5.58 -4.88 -8.97
CA THR A 20 6.11 -3.86 -9.87
C THR A 20 5.09 -3.28 -10.83
N THR A 21 3.87 -3.80 -10.82
CA THR A 21 2.81 -3.32 -11.73
C THR A 21 1.49 -3.20 -11.00
N GLY A 22 0.60 -2.39 -11.53
CA GLY A 22 -0.78 -2.28 -11.08
C GLY A 22 -1.05 -1.05 -10.24
N TRP A 23 -2.29 -0.94 -9.81
CA TRP A 23 -2.76 0.13 -8.94
C TRP A 23 -2.81 -0.38 -7.50
N VAL A 24 -2.18 0.36 -6.60
CA VAL A 24 -2.11 0.00 -5.18
C VAL A 24 -3.20 0.75 -4.42
N VAL A 25 -4.02 0.00 -3.70
CA VAL A 25 -5.11 0.55 -2.90
C VAL A 25 -4.93 0.07 -1.47
N ALA A 26 -4.75 1.00 -0.54
CA ALA A 26 -4.56 0.66 0.87
C ALA A 26 -5.91 0.27 1.51
N LYS A 27 -5.83 -0.64 2.48
CA LYS A 27 -7.01 -1.06 3.24
C LYS A 27 -7.30 -0.05 4.34
N ALA A 28 -8.59 0.21 4.58
CA ALA A 28 -9.00 1.16 5.61
C ALA A 28 -8.51 0.75 7.00
N GLU A 29 -8.44 -0.55 7.26
CA GLU A 29 -8.04 -1.08 8.56
C GLU A 29 -6.63 -0.72 8.97
N THR A 30 -5.78 -0.36 8.02
CA THR A 30 -4.37 -0.05 8.32
C THR A 30 -4.05 1.42 8.18
N GLN A 31 -5.04 2.29 8.22
CA GLN A 31 -4.78 3.73 8.19
C GLN A 31 -3.96 4.14 9.41
N ASN A 32 -2.93 4.96 9.16
CA ASN A 32 -2.04 5.49 10.20
C ASN A 32 -1.26 4.44 10.98
N CYS A 33 -1.05 3.26 10.39
CA CYS A 33 -0.20 2.25 11.00
C CYS A 33 1.27 2.61 10.78
N PHE A 34 2.00 2.84 11.85
CA PHE A 34 3.42 3.20 11.75
C PHE A 34 4.22 2.51 12.86
N GLY A 35 5.54 2.43 12.65
CA GLY A 35 6.44 1.81 13.62
C GLY A 35 6.20 0.30 13.72
N ASP A 36 6.73 -0.31 14.77
CA ASP A 36 6.65 -1.77 14.94
C ASP A 36 5.22 -2.24 15.15
N GLU A 37 4.44 -1.50 15.92
CA GLU A 37 3.05 -1.86 16.15
C GLU A 37 2.23 -1.73 14.87
N GLY A 38 2.50 -0.69 14.10
CA GLY A 38 1.82 -0.49 12.82
C GLY A 38 2.15 -1.61 11.85
N LEU A 39 3.41 -2.03 11.82
CA LEU A 39 3.82 -3.15 10.97
C LEU A 39 3.09 -4.43 11.36
N ARG A 40 2.99 -4.69 12.66
CA ARG A 40 2.29 -5.89 13.14
C ARG A 40 0.84 -5.88 12.71
N LYS A 41 0.17 -4.75 12.86
CA LYS A 41 -1.22 -4.65 12.47
C LYS A 41 -1.39 -4.80 10.96
N ALA A 42 -0.54 -4.16 10.18
CA ALA A 42 -0.61 -4.24 8.73
C ALA A 42 -0.38 -5.67 8.25
N LEU A 43 0.56 -6.38 8.86
CA LEU A 43 0.80 -7.78 8.53
C LEU A 43 -0.42 -8.63 8.85
N GLU A 44 -1.05 -8.40 10.00
CA GLU A 44 -2.23 -9.14 10.41
C GLU A 44 -3.37 -8.98 9.41
N VAL A 45 -3.65 -7.73 9.03
CA VAL A 45 -4.70 -7.45 8.07
C VAL A 45 -4.35 -8.03 6.70
N ALA A 46 -3.10 -7.84 6.26
CA ALA A 46 -2.68 -8.32 4.95
C ALA A 46 -2.78 -9.84 4.84
N LEU A 47 -2.37 -10.56 5.88
CA LEU A 47 -2.42 -12.02 5.87
C LEU A 47 -3.85 -12.55 5.76
N LYS A 48 -4.81 -11.79 6.28
CA LYS A 48 -6.22 -12.19 6.23
C LYS A 48 -6.93 -11.72 4.96
N THR A 49 -6.31 -10.85 4.18
CA THR A 49 -6.95 -10.27 3.01
C THR A 49 -6.12 -10.50 1.75
N SER A 50 -5.44 -9.48 1.28
CA SER A 50 -4.76 -9.52 -0.01
C SER A 50 -3.42 -10.25 0.00
N LYS A 51 -2.82 -10.40 1.17
CA LYS A 51 -1.46 -10.93 1.34
C LYS A 51 -0.41 -10.07 0.65
N VAL A 52 -0.69 -8.77 0.55
CA VAL A 52 0.24 -7.79 -0.01
C VAL A 52 0.39 -6.65 0.98
N ILE A 53 1.61 -6.25 1.25
CA ILE A 53 1.90 -5.17 2.18
C ILE A 53 2.73 -4.10 1.49
N GLY A 54 2.44 -2.84 1.84
CA GLY A 54 3.23 -1.71 1.40
C GLY A 54 3.83 -0.99 2.58
N GLY A 55 4.93 -0.30 2.34
CA GLY A 55 5.54 0.53 3.36
C GLY A 55 6.15 1.77 2.74
N TRP A 56 6.16 2.87 3.49
CA TRP A 56 6.79 4.09 3.01
C TRP A 56 7.33 4.90 4.20
N TRP A 57 8.35 5.69 3.90
CA TRP A 57 9.10 6.47 4.89
C TRP A 57 8.76 7.95 4.72
N ASP A 58 8.30 8.60 5.78
CA ASP A 58 7.88 10.00 5.70
C ASP A 58 8.97 11.00 6.15
N GLY A 59 10.16 10.51 6.42
CA GLY A 59 11.25 11.34 6.94
C GLY A 59 11.51 11.12 8.42
N GLU A 60 10.57 10.52 9.12
CA GLU A 60 10.68 10.25 10.54
C GLU A 60 10.38 8.81 10.91
N LYS A 61 9.39 8.21 10.25
CA LYS A 61 8.96 6.86 10.59
C LYS A 61 8.42 6.13 9.37
N TRP A 62 8.38 4.82 9.47
CA TRP A 62 7.79 3.97 8.45
C TRP A 62 6.30 3.81 8.70
N TYR A 63 5.51 3.99 7.64
CA TYR A 63 4.10 3.68 7.64
C TYR A 63 3.89 2.38 6.89
N TRP A 64 2.99 1.55 7.37
CA TRP A 64 2.74 0.22 6.84
C TRP A 64 1.26 0.09 6.49
N ASP A 65 0.98 -0.48 5.30
CA ASP A 65 -0.38 -0.68 4.85
C ASP A 65 -0.57 -2.08 4.33
N ALA A 66 -1.70 -2.71 4.67
CA ALA A 66 -2.19 -3.83 3.90
C ALA A 66 -2.78 -3.22 2.64
N VAL A 67 -2.39 -3.72 1.47
CA VAL A 67 -2.82 -3.14 0.21
C VAL A 67 -3.38 -4.21 -0.72
N GLU A 68 -4.14 -3.77 -1.70
CA GLU A 68 -4.67 -4.64 -2.73
C GLU A 68 -4.22 -4.09 -4.08
N ILE A 69 -3.92 -4.99 -5.03
CA ILE A 69 -3.40 -4.60 -6.33
C ILE A 69 -4.46 -4.85 -7.39
N PHE A 70 -4.71 -3.86 -8.22
CA PHE A 70 -5.67 -3.94 -9.32
C PHE A 70 -4.98 -3.62 -10.63
N ASP A 71 -5.35 -4.34 -11.70
CA ASP A 71 -4.85 -4.02 -13.04
C ASP A 71 -5.70 -2.94 -13.69
N ASN A 72 -6.94 -2.80 -13.25
CA ASN A 72 -7.90 -1.89 -13.85
C ASN A 72 -8.06 -0.64 -12.99
N GLU A 73 -7.91 0.53 -13.61
CA GLU A 73 -7.99 1.79 -12.88
C GLU A 73 -9.37 2.03 -12.27
N ASP A 74 -10.43 1.67 -12.97
CA ASP A 74 -11.79 1.90 -12.47
C ASP A 74 -12.07 1.04 -11.25
N GLU A 75 -11.63 -0.21 -11.27
CA GLU A 75 -11.77 -1.11 -10.11
C GLU A 75 -10.96 -0.59 -8.93
N ALA A 76 -9.74 -0.12 -9.19
CA ALA A 76 -8.89 0.44 -8.15
C ALA A 76 -9.54 1.70 -7.55
N THR A 77 -10.10 2.55 -8.39
CA THR A 77 -10.76 3.77 -7.94
C THR A 77 -11.94 3.44 -7.02
N ASN A 78 -12.77 2.47 -7.43
CA ASN A 78 -13.91 2.06 -6.62
C ASN A 78 -13.46 1.46 -5.28
N ALA A 79 -12.41 0.64 -5.31
CA ALA A 79 -11.86 0.06 -4.09
C ALA A 79 -11.29 1.13 -3.17
N GLY A 80 -10.61 2.12 -3.74
CA GLY A 80 -10.07 3.23 -2.95
C GLY A 80 -11.16 4.00 -2.24
N ILE A 81 -12.23 4.29 -2.95
CA ILE A 81 -13.37 5.00 -2.37
C ILE A 81 -14.01 4.15 -1.26
N ALA A 82 -14.19 2.85 -1.51
CA ALA A 82 -14.78 1.94 -0.53
C ALA A 82 -13.92 1.82 0.72
N ASN A 83 -12.61 1.96 0.59
CA ASN A 83 -11.67 1.92 1.72
C ASN A 83 -11.37 3.31 2.29
N GLU A 84 -12.11 4.31 1.85
CA GLU A 84 -11.99 5.68 2.35
C GLU A 84 -10.59 6.26 2.13
N GLN A 85 -9.94 5.86 1.07
CA GLN A 85 -8.61 6.37 0.74
C GLN A 85 -8.72 7.70 0.00
N ARG A 86 -7.73 8.56 0.19
CA ARG A 86 -7.68 9.85 -0.51
C ARG A 86 -7.08 9.71 -1.90
N ALA A 87 -6.30 8.65 -2.10
CA ALA A 87 -5.59 8.45 -3.34
C ALA A 87 -5.25 6.99 -3.55
N ILE A 88 -4.99 6.63 -4.79
CA ILE A 88 -4.44 5.33 -5.16
C ILE A 88 -3.16 5.58 -5.95
N PHE A 89 -2.31 4.57 -6.06
CA PHE A 89 -0.99 4.73 -6.66
C PHE A 89 -0.77 3.72 -7.78
N HIS A 90 -0.29 4.22 -8.93
CA HIS A 90 0.05 3.37 -10.07
C HIS A 90 1.55 3.12 -10.08
N ILE A 91 1.95 1.85 -9.94
CA ILE A 91 3.34 1.51 -9.75
C ILE A 91 4.20 1.80 -10.98
N GLN A 92 3.78 1.34 -12.16
CA GLN A 92 4.59 1.48 -13.37
C GLN A 92 4.94 2.92 -13.70
N THR A 93 4.03 3.83 -13.48
CA THR A 93 4.22 5.23 -13.84
C THR A 93 4.55 6.10 -12.65
N ALA A 94 4.57 5.52 -11.44
CA ALA A 94 4.78 6.26 -10.19
C ALA A 94 3.82 7.44 -10.09
N THR A 95 2.57 7.22 -10.48
CA THR A 95 1.54 8.27 -10.52
C THR A 95 0.53 8.09 -9.41
N THR A 96 0.25 9.18 -8.69
CA THR A 96 -0.78 9.20 -7.67
C THR A 96 -2.08 9.73 -8.29
N LYS A 97 -3.17 9.01 -8.09
CA LYS A 97 -4.48 9.47 -8.52
C LYS A 97 -5.28 9.85 -7.28
N TRP A 98 -5.68 11.10 -7.20
CA TRP A 98 -6.48 11.60 -6.07
C TRP A 98 -7.95 11.27 -6.32
N LEU A 99 -8.62 10.80 -5.28
CA LEU A 99 -10.02 10.35 -5.36
C LEU A 99 -11.02 11.42 -4.91
#